data_12995ad2967e5ecc7269a6512a2aa9f1
#
_entry.id   12995ad2967e5ecc7269a6512a2aa9f1
#
_cell.length_a   1.000
_cell.length_b   1.000
_cell.length_c   1.000
_cell.angle_alpha   90.00
_cell.angle_beta   90.00
_cell.angle_gamma   90.00
#
_symmetry.space_group_name_H-M   'P 1'
#
loop_
_entity.id
_entity.type
_entity.pdbx_description
1 polymer ?
#
loop_
_entity_poly.entity_id
_entity_poly.type
_entity_poly.pdbx_seq_one_letter_code
_entity_poly.pdbx_strand_id
1 'polypeptide(L)'
;MKRNLPISFLFLVTMFIVMRWQGTGLITPQSPKGVLDLEFAKTPERFHQLQLFWNHKKVLQNIYLDFLFIVAYTWFLITACKAADNTKSNLFSGFAISAGAFNVLENFLMILVWNGRFEPSLLQIVYYASAIKFLLAGIVVGYLILSLFGLFKRESSH
;
A
#
# COMPACT_ATOMS: atom_id res chain seq x y z
N MET A 1 -22.51 -9.69 2.57
CA MET A 1 -21.08 -9.27 2.72
C MET A 1 -20.10 -10.38 2.36
N LYS A 2 -20.30 -11.65 2.74
CA LYS A 2 -19.41 -12.78 2.35
C LYS A 2 -19.25 -12.96 0.83
N ARG A 3 -20.24 -12.57 0.03
CA ARG A 3 -20.24 -12.68 -1.45
C ARG A 3 -19.21 -11.76 -2.13
N ASN A 4 -18.82 -10.65 -1.49
CA ASN A 4 -17.87 -9.69 -2.09
C ASN A 4 -16.39 -10.05 -1.81
N LEU A 5 -16.12 -10.97 -0.88
CA LEU A 5 -14.75 -11.35 -0.52
C LEU A 5 -13.99 -11.98 -1.70
N PRO A 6 -14.52 -12.98 -2.44
CA PRO A 6 -13.80 -13.54 -3.58
C PRO A 6 -13.61 -12.54 -4.71
N ILE A 7 -14.56 -11.62 -4.93
CA ILE A 7 -14.45 -10.58 -5.97
C ILE A 7 -13.35 -9.59 -5.61
N SER A 8 -13.32 -9.10 -4.36
CA SER A 8 -12.26 -8.17 -3.90
C SER A 8 -10.89 -8.85 -3.87
N PHE A 9 -10.82 -10.14 -3.56
CA PHE A 9 -9.59 -10.90 -3.63
C PHE A 9 -9.08 -11.04 -5.07
N LEU A 10 -9.96 -11.41 -6.00
CA LEU A 10 -9.60 -11.51 -7.41
C LEU A 10 -9.10 -10.15 -7.96
N PHE A 11 -9.78 -9.07 -7.61
CA PHE A 11 -9.36 -7.71 -8.01
C PHE A 11 -7.98 -7.36 -7.41
N LEU A 12 -7.73 -7.67 -6.13
CA LEU A 12 -6.42 -7.48 -5.52
C LEU A 12 -5.32 -8.26 -6.26
N VAL A 13 -5.55 -9.55 -6.54
CA VAL A 13 -4.57 -10.40 -7.25
C VAL A 13 -4.30 -9.85 -8.64
N THR A 14 -5.34 -9.45 -9.37
CA THR A 14 -5.19 -8.84 -10.70
C THR A 14 -4.34 -7.58 -10.64
N MET A 15 -4.64 -6.68 -9.71
CA MET A 15 -3.87 -5.44 -9.54
C MET A 15 -2.45 -5.69 -9.08
N PHE A 16 -2.21 -6.69 -8.23
CA PHE A 16 -0.86 -7.10 -7.82
C PHE A 16 -0.03 -7.55 -9.03
N ILE A 17 -0.61 -8.37 -9.92
CA ILE A 17 0.07 -8.83 -11.15
C ILE A 17 0.38 -7.62 -12.06
N VAL A 18 -0.57 -6.73 -12.27
CA VAL A 18 -0.40 -5.52 -13.09
C VAL A 18 0.71 -4.63 -12.53
N MET A 19 0.69 -4.35 -11.23
CA MET A 19 1.73 -3.56 -10.55
C MET A 19 3.10 -4.23 -10.65
N ARG A 20 3.16 -5.54 -10.46
CA ARG A 20 4.40 -6.30 -10.56
C ARG A 20 4.97 -6.24 -11.97
N TRP A 21 4.15 -6.43 -12.98
CA TRP A 21 4.56 -6.37 -14.39
C TRP A 21 5.03 -4.96 -14.79
N GLN A 22 4.27 -3.93 -14.47
CA GLN A 22 4.63 -2.56 -14.78
C GLN A 22 5.89 -2.11 -14.02
N GLY A 23 6.03 -2.52 -12.75
CA GLY A 23 7.16 -2.17 -11.88
C GLY A 23 8.49 -2.80 -12.28
N THR A 24 8.51 -3.82 -13.16
CA THR A 24 9.78 -4.44 -13.62
C THR A 24 10.74 -3.44 -14.24
N GLY A 25 10.20 -2.42 -14.93
CA GLY A 25 11.01 -1.36 -15.55
C GLY A 25 11.66 -0.38 -14.57
N LEU A 26 11.37 -0.47 -13.28
CA LEU A 26 11.96 0.33 -12.19
C LEU A 26 12.98 -0.46 -11.37
N ILE A 27 13.11 -1.77 -11.64
CA ILE A 27 14.10 -2.62 -10.97
C ILE A 27 15.42 -2.53 -11.72
N THR A 28 16.45 -2.01 -11.04
CA THR A 28 17.81 -1.87 -11.56
C THR A 28 18.82 -2.31 -10.50
N PRO A 29 20.11 -2.49 -10.83
CA PRO A 29 21.13 -2.74 -9.80
C PRO A 29 21.19 -1.67 -8.71
N GLN A 30 20.85 -0.41 -9.06
CA GLN A 30 20.81 0.72 -8.15
C GLN A 30 19.47 0.83 -7.38
N SER A 31 18.42 0.19 -7.86
CA SER A 31 17.09 0.18 -7.26
C SER A 31 16.49 -1.23 -7.27
N PRO A 32 17.05 -2.17 -6.50
CA PRO A 32 16.63 -3.59 -6.53
C PRO A 32 15.21 -3.82 -6.01
N LYS A 33 14.66 -2.87 -5.26
CA LYS A 33 13.29 -2.92 -4.72
C LYS A 33 12.27 -2.19 -5.61
N GLY A 34 12.71 -1.61 -6.75
CA GLY A 34 11.84 -0.82 -7.64
C GLY A 34 11.27 0.40 -6.93
N VAL A 35 9.96 0.67 -7.08
CA VAL A 35 9.30 1.87 -6.53
C VAL A 35 9.49 2.02 -5.02
N LEU A 36 9.66 0.93 -4.26
CA LEU A 36 9.93 1.01 -2.83
C LEU A 36 11.25 1.77 -2.52
N ASP A 37 12.21 1.76 -3.44
CA ASP A 37 13.42 2.57 -3.27
C ASP A 37 13.14 4.08 -3.33
N LEU A 38 12.06 4.52 -4.00
CA LEU A 38 11.58 5.90 -3.98
C LEU A 38 10.79 6.21 -2.70
N GLU A 39 9.88 5.35 -2.30
CA GLU A 39 9.08 5.47 -1.07
C GLU A 39 9.96 5.62 0.17
N PHE A 40 11.11 4.93 0.16
CA PHE A 40 12.10 4.98 1.25
C PHE A 40 13.35 5.82 0.93
N ALA A 41 13.32 6.64 -0.12
CA ALA A 41 14.38 7.60 -0.46
C ALA A 41 14.34 8.78 0.52
N LYS A 42 14.98 8.61 1.68
CA LYS A 42 14.96 9.57 2.78
C LYS A 42 15.81 10.83 2.53
N THR A 43 16.78 10.74 1.60
CA THR A 43 17.73 11.81 1.34
C THR A 43 17.67 12.33 -0.11
N PRO A 44 17.99 13.63 -0.32
CA PRO A 44 18.07 14.21 -1.65
C PRO A 44 18.99 13.45 -2.60
N GLU A 45 20.15 13.01 -2.11
CA GLU A 45 21.15 12.30 -2.90
C GLU A 45 20.59 10.99 -3.44
N ARG A 46 19.88 10.24 -2.59
CA ARG A 46 19.22 8.99 -2.99
C ARG A 46 18.13 9.23 -4.03
N PHE A 47 17.32 10.26 -3.84
CA PHE A 47 16.28 10.64 -4.79
C PHE A 47 16.88 11.01 -6.16
N HIS A 48 17.93 11.85 -6.20
CA HIS A 48 18.58 12.23 -7.44
C HIS A 48 19.23 11.03 -8.15
N GLN A 49 19.84 10.10 -7.40
CA GLN A 49 20.31 8.85 -8.00
C GLN A 49 19.20 8.10 -8.75
N LEU A 50 18.01 7.95 -8.14
CA LEU A 50 16.89 7.27 -8.79
C LEU A 50 16.42 7.99 -10.06
N GLN A 51 16.42 9.33 -10.06
CA GLN A 51 16.07 10.13 -11.24
C GLN A 51 17.02 9.89 -12.42
N LEU A 52 18.30 9.60 -12.18
CA LEU A 52 19.26 9.32 -13.24
C LEU A 52 19.01 7.99 -13.95
N PHE A 53 18.46 6.98 -13.26
CA PHE A 53 18.30 5.62 -13.79
C PHE A 53 16.90 5.32 -14.28
N TRP A 54 15.88 6.08 -13.80
CA TRP A 54 14.50 5.78 -14.09
C TRP A 54 13.91 6.67 -15.18
N ASN A 55 13.11 6.05 -16.03
CA ASN A 55 12.31 6.80 -16.98
C ASN A 55 11.17 7.52 -16.27
N HIS A 56 11.11 8.85 -16.41
CA HIS A 56 10.12 9.72 -15.76
C HIS A 56 8.68 9.25 -15.97
N LYS A 57 8.33 8.90 -17.22
CA LYS A 57 6.97 8.44 -17.58
C LYS A 57 6.62 7.10 -16.90
N LYS A 58 7.60 6.17 -16.81
CA LYS A 58 7.36 4.86 -16.17
C LYS A 58 7.10 4.99 -14.67
N VAL A 59 7.78 5.91 -13.99
CA VAL A 59 7.54 6.18 -12.57
C VAL A 59 6.14 6.72 -12.35
N LEU A 60 5.74 7.75 -13.11
CA LEU A 60 4.40 8.31 -12.99
C LEU A 60 3.30 7.26 -13.31
N GLN A 61 3.51 6.44 -14.33
CA GLN A 61 2.58 5.34 -14.64
C GLN A 61 2.45 4.36 -13.48
N ASN A 62 3.56 4.03 -12.80
CA ASN A 62 3.53 3.17 -11.62
C ASN A 62 2.71 3.80 -10.50
N ILE A 63 2.97 5.07 -10.17
CA ILE A 63 2.25 5.79 -9.12
C ILE A 63 0.75 5.91 -9.45
N TYR A 64 0.39 6.20 -10.72
CA TYR A 64 -1.03 6.25 -11.10
C TYR A 64 -1.73 4.88 -11.01
N LEU A 65 -1.06 3.80 -11.38
CA LEU A 65 -1.60 2.45 -11.20
C LEU A 65 -1.74 2.08 -9.72
N ASP A 66 -0.86 2.60 -8.87
CA ASP A 66 -0.93 2.34 -7.44
C ASP A 66 -2.21 2.90 -6.80
N PHE A 67 -2.81 4.00 -7.32
CA PHE A 67 -4.13 4.43 -6.85
C PHE A 67 -5.21 3.35 -7.04
N LEU A 68 -5.17 2.59 -8.14
CA LEU A 68 -6.09 1.47 -8.34
C LEU A 68 -5.75 0.30 -7.40
N PHE A 69 -4.47 0.06 -7.18
CA PHE A 69 -4.03 -0.96 -6.23
C PHE A 69 -4.45 -0.62 -4.79
N ILE A 70 -4.40 0.66 -4.39
CA ILE A 70 -4.91 1.14 -3.09
C ILE A 70 -6.40 0.79 -2.94
N VAL A 71 -7.21 1.05 -3.94
CA VAL A 71 -8.64 0.68 -3.92
C VAL A 71 -8.80 -0.83 -3.76
N ALA A 72 -8.04 -1.62 -4.52
CA ALA A 72 -8.13 -3.07 -4.51
C ALA A 72 -7.79 -3.67 -3.14
N TYR A 73 -6.62 -3.32 -2.56
CA TYR A 73 -6.21 -3.90 -1.29
C TYR A 73 -7.04 -3.37 -0.11
N THR A 74 -7.40 -2.11 -0.11
CA THR A 74 -8.25 -1.54 0.95
C THR A 74 -9.62 -2.20 0.94
N TRP A 75 -10.25 -2.34 -0.21
CA TRP A 75 -11.52 -3.05 -0.33
C TRP A 75 -11.41 -4.50 0.12
N PHE A 76 -10.37 -5.22 -0.30
CA PHE A 76 -10.14 -6.60 0.15
C PHE A 76 -9.97 -6.67 1.67
N LEU A 77 -9.11 -5.84 2.27
CA LEU A 77 -8.87 -5.86 3.71
C LEU A 77 -10.15 -5.55 4.50
N ILE A 78 -10.96 -4.57 4.07
CA ILE A 78 -12.24 -4.26 4.71
C ILE A 78 -13.19 -5.46 4.62
N THR A 79 -13.33 -6.06 3.42
CA THR A 79 -14.24 -7.20 3.24
C THR A 79 -13.78 -8.42 4.02
N ALA A 80 -12.48 -8.66 4.12
CA ALA A 80 -11.88 -9.72 4.91
C ALA A 80 -12.09 -9.50 6.42
N CYS A 81 -11.85 -8.29 6.93
CA CYS A 81 -12.12 -7.95 8.33
C CYS A 81 -13.59 -8.18 8.68
N LYS A 82 -14.51 -7.74 7.82
CA LYS A 82 -15.95 -7.94 8.03
C LYS A 82 -16.38 -9.41 7.91
N ALA A 83 -15.69 -10.21 7.10
CA ALA A 83 -15.95 -11.65 6.98
C ALA A 83 -15.46 -12.44 8.20
N ALA A 84 -14.49 -11.93 8.94
CA ALA A 84 -14.01 -12.50 10.20
C ALA A 84 -15.07 -12.42 11.32
N ASP A 85 -16.09 -11.56 11.16
CA ASP A 85 -17.32 -11.46 11.96
C ASP A 85 -17.08 -11.52 13.47
N ASN A 86 -16.20 -10.64 13.98
CA ASN A 86 -15.95 -10.49 15.41
C ASN A 86 -16.07 -9.03 15.87
N THR A 87 -16.04 -8.80 17.18
CA THR A 87 -16.22 -7.48 17.80
C THR A 87 -15.17 -6.44 17.37
N LYS A 88 -14.02 -6.88 16.89
CA LYS A 88 -12.90 -6.01 16.49
C LYS A 88 -12.87 -5.70 14.98
N SER A 89 -13.74 -6.32 14.17
CA SER A 89 -13.75 -6.17 12.71
C SER A 89 -13.84 -4.72 12.23
N ASN A 90 -14.60 -3.86 12.92
CA ASN A 90 -14.76 -2.45 12.58
C ASN A 90 -13.47 -1.66 12.86
N LEU A 91 -12.79 -1.94 13.96
CA LEU A 91 -11.51 -1.30 14.30
C LEU A 91 -10.45 -1.59 13.22
N PHE A 92 -10.28 -2.87 12.86
CA PHE A 92 -9.29 -3.26 11.85
C PHE A 92 -9.68 -2.84 10.43
N SER A 93 -10.98 -2.73 10.13
CA SER A 93 -11.43 -2.05 8.89
C SER A 93 -11.04 -0.58 8.88
N GLY A 94 -11.09 0.10 10.03
CA GLY A 94 -10.60 1.47 10.17
C GLY A 94 -9.10 1.57 9.89
N PHE A 95 -8.29 0.65 10.41
CA PHE A 95 -6.85 0.61 10.10
C PHE A 95 -6.57 0.37 8.61
N ALA A 96 -7.36 -0.49 7.94
CA ALA A 96 -7.24 -0.69 6.50
C ALA A 96 -7.53 0.60 5.70
N ILE A 97 -8.56 1.35 6.09
CA ILE A 97 -8.90 2.64 5.48
C ILE A 97 -7.78 3.65 5.72
N SER A 98 -7.25 3.72 6.94
CA SER A 98 -6.14 4.62 7.27
C SER A 98 -4.87 4.28 6.49
N ALA A 99 -4.56 2.99 6.32
CA ALA A 99 -3.44 2.55 5.48
C ALA A 99 -3.61 3.03 4.03
N GLY A 100 -4.82 2.90 3.47
CA GLY A 100 -5.16 3.43 2.14
C GLY A 100 -5.00 4.95 2.05
N ALA A 101 -5.46 5.69 3.06
CA ALA A 101 -5.35 7.15 3.09
C ALA A 101 -3.88 7.62 3.13
N PHE A 102 -3.03 6.97 3.94
CA PHE A 102 -1.58 7.26 3.95
C PHE A 102 -0.91 6.94 2.61
N ASN A 103 -1.32 5.87 1.94
CA ASN A 103 -0.80 5.53 0.61
C ASN A 103 -1.24 6.57 -0.45
N VAL A 104 -2.49 7.04 -0.40
CA VAL A 104 -2.96 8.13 -1.27
C VAL A 104 -2.13 9.40 -1.05
N LEU A 105 -1.93 9.80 0.22
CA LEU A 105 -1.10 10.97 0.57
C LEU A 105 0.32 10.82 0.02
N GLU A 106 0.96 9.66 0.24
CA GLU A 106 2.28 9.34 -0.25
C GLU A 106 2.38 9.46 -1.77
N ASN A 107 1.44 8.88 -2.52
CA ASN A 107 1.40 8.94 -3.97
C ASN A 107 1.29 10.39 -4.49
N PHE A 108 0.45 11.22 -3.87
CA PHE A 108 0.38 12.63 -4.21
C PHE A 108 1.72 13.34 -3.98
N LEU A 109 2.36 13.09 -2.85
CA LEU A 109 3.67 13.69 -2.55
C LEU A 109 4.76 13.19 -3.52
N MET A 110 4.76 11.89 -3.85
CA MET A 110 5.69 11.34 -4.85
C MET A 110 5.51 12.00 -6.21
N ILE A 111 4.26 12.24 -6.66
CA ILE A 111 3.98 12.95 -7.91
C ILE A 111 4.54 14.37 -7.86
N LEU A 112 4.35 15.11 -6.76
CA LEU A 112 4.86 16.47 -6.61
C LEU A 112 6.39 16.50 -6.69
N VAL A 113 7.06 15.66 -5.91
CA VAL A 113 8.53 15.58 -5.87
C VAL A 113 9.08 15.14 -7.22
N TRP A 114 8.47 14.15 -7.88
CA TRP A 114 8.91 13.63 -9.16
C TRP A 114 8.76 14.64 -10.31
N ASN A 115 7.75 15.51 -10.24
CA ASN A 115 7.52 16.59 -11.21
C ASN A 115 8.30 17.90 -10.91
N GLY A 116 9.31 17.83 -10.05
CA GLY A 116 10.26 18.93 -9.83
C GLY A 116 9.90 19.89 -8.70
N ARG A 117 8.80 19.67 -7.93
CA ARG A 117 8.56 20.37 -6.68
C ARG A 117 9.33 19.69 -5.54
N PHE A 118 10.66 19.74 -5.70
CA PHE A 118 11.56 19.06 -4.79
C PHE A 118 11.82 19.91 -3.55
N GLU A 119 11.41 19.38 -2.39
CA GLU A 119 11.81 19.87 -1.07
C GLU A 119 12.25 18.68 -0.22
N PRO A 120 13.38 18.75 0.49
CA PRO A 120 13.84 17.65 1.35
C PRO A 120 12.83 17.20 2.39
N SER A 121 12.01 18.14 2.91
CA SER A 121 10.92 17.87 3.84
C SER A 121 9.85 16.95 3.27
N LEU A 122 9.53 17.08 1.97
CA LEU A 122 8.55 16.22 1.30
C LEU A 122 9.00 14.77 1.25
N LEU A 123 10.32 14.51 1.02
CA LEU A 123 10.86 13.14 1.06
C LEU A 123 10.71 12.50 2.44
N GLN A 124 10.92 13.28 3.50
CA GLN A 124 10.71 12.77 4.85
C GLN A 124 9.24 12.42 5.10
N ILE A 125 8.31 13.25 4.63
CA ILE A 125 6.86 12.97 4.75
C ILE A 125 6.49 11.71 3.96
N VAL A 126 6.98 11.55 2.72
CA VAL A 126 6.81 10.32 1.92
C VAL A 126 7.29 9.10 2.70
N TYR A 127 8.52 9.15 3.24
CA TYR A 127 9.09 8.07 4.04
C TYR A 127 8.22 7.68 5.23
N TYR A 128 7.75 8.65 6.03
CA TYR A 128 6.91 8.35 7.20
C TYR A 128 5.52 7.87 6.78
N ALA A 129 4.93 8.44 5.73
CA ALA A 129 3.64 7.96 5.20
C ALA A 129 3.76 6.50 4.74
N SER A 130 4.83 6.14 4.04
CA SER A 130 5.14 4.76 3.65
C SER A 130 5.28 3.84 4.86
N ALA A 131 6.06 4.24 5.85
CA ALA A 131 6.25 3.43 7.07
C ALA A 131 4.93 3.19 7.82
N ILE A 132 4.08 4.22 7.94
CA ILE A 132 2.79 4.14 8.62
C ILE A 132 1.83 3.23 7.82
N LYS A 133 1.73 3.40 6.49
CA LYS A 133 0.85 2.55 5.69
C LYS A 133 1.20 1.07 5.82
N PHE A 134 2.50 0.72 5.74
CA PHE A 134 2.94 -0.67 5.87
C PHE A 134 2.71 -1.22 7.28
N LEU A 135 2.93 -0.42 8.31
CA LEU A 135 2.64 -0.80 9.69
C LEU A 135 1.15 -1.11 9.87
N LEU A 136 0.26 -0.21 9.43
CA LEU A 136 -1.18 -0.38 9.55
C LEU A 136 -1.68 -1.58 8.75
N ALA A 137 -1.23 -1.74 7.49
CA ALA A 137 -1.57 -2.90 6.67
C ALA A 137 -1.07 -4.20 7.30
N GLY A 138 0.15 -4.23 7.84
CA GLY A 138 0.72 -5.36 8.55
C GLY A 138 -0.08 -5.76 9.79
N ILE A 139 -0.54 -4.77 10.57
CA ILE A 139 -1.43 -5.00 11.73
C ILE A 139 -2.74 -5.65 11.28
N VAL A 140 -3.35 -5.16 10.19
CA VAL A 140 -4.61 -5.74 9.68
C VAL A 140 -4.39 -7.16 9.17
N VAL A 141 -3.33 -7.42 8.43
CA VAL A 141 -2.99 -8.78 7.96
C VAL A 141 -2.73 -9.71 9.13
N GLY A 142 -1.98 -9.27 10.14
CA GLY A 142 -1.75 -10.03 11.38
C GLY A 142 -3.06 -10.38 12.09
N TYR A 143 -3.97 -9.41 12.23
CA TYR A 143 -5.30 -9.66 12.78
C TYR A 143 -6.08 -10.70 11.99
N LEU A 144 -6.07 -10.62 10.64
CA LEU A 144 -6.78 -11.58 9.79
C LEU A 144 -6.22 -13.00 9.95
N ILE A 145 -4.88 -13.14 10.00
CA ILE A 145 -4.21 -14.42 10.25
C ILE A 145 -4.64 -15.00 11.61
N LEU A 146 -4.57 -14.20 12.68
CA LEU A 146 -4.96 -14.63 14.03
C LEU A 146 -6.46 -14.99 14.10
N SER A 147 -7.32 -14.28 13.35
CA SER A 147 -8.73 -14.59 13.26
C SER A 147 -9.01 -15.94 12.58
N LEU A 148 -8.19 -16.34 11.59
CA LEU A 148 -8.29 -17.66 10.96
C LEU A 148 -8.00 -18.80 11.96
N PHE A 149 -7.08 -18.57 12.91
CA PHE A 149 -6.79 -19.53 13.98
C PHE A 149 -7.81 -19.50 15.14
N GLY A 150 -8.86 -18.70 15.04
CA GLY A 150 -9.93 -18.64 16.01
C GLY A 150 -9.62 -17.86 17.30
N LEU A 151 -8.49 -17.14 17.35
CA LEU A 151 -8.06 -16.38 18.53
C LEU A 151 -8.98 -15.18 18.86
N PHE A 152 -9.86 -14.79 17.94
CA PHE A 152 -10.85 -13.73 18.11
C PHE A 152 -12.29 -14.22 17.87
N LYS A 153 -12.56 -15.51 18.13
CA LYS A 153 -13.95 -16.02 18.06
C LYS A 153 -14.85 -15.26 19.02
N ARG A 154 -16.04 -14.93 18.54
CA ARG A 154 -17.11 -14.39 19.36
C ARG A 154 -17.46 -15.45 20.37
N GLU A 155 -17.33 -15.16 21.67
CA GLU A 155 -17.99 -15.97 22.70
C GLU A 155 -19.49 -15.90 22.38
N SER A 156 -20.07 -17.03 22.02
CA SER A 156 -21.51 -17.16 21.89
C SER A 156 -22.09 -17.00 23.31
N SER A 157 -22.58 -15.79 23.61
CA SER A 157 -23.41 -15.58 24.79
C SER A 157 -24.64 -16.47 24.64
N HIS A 158 -24.69 -17.55 25.44
CA HIS A 158 -25.89 -18.35 25.71
C HIS A 158 -26.90 -17.53 26.49
#